data_613c2e217f25e6d343cdae612656c07d
#
_entry.id   613c2e217f25e6d343cdae612656c07d
#
_cell.length_a   1.000
_cell.length_b   1.000
_cell.length_c   1.000
_cell.angle_alpha   90.00
_cell.angle_beta   90.00
_cell.angle_gamma   90.00
#
_symmetry.space_group_name_H-M   'P 1'
#
loop_
_entity.id
_entity.type
_entity.pdbx_description
1 polymer ?
#
loop_
_entity_poly.entity_id
_entity_poly.type
_entity_poly.pdbx_seq_one_letter_code
_entity_poly.pdbx_strand_id
1 'polypeptide(L)'
;GELGNITHIRTCFTYDGLDQENIRLDPKLGGGILYDLGPYSTVAPLWAMDFADISDLDVKVIWHKAGTDETTRVNFNIGGAVAETVASDNIQVTHWFIIEGTKGELRTGGNDSFNSHNNPSTLEITVDGKARIERFEACDPYQLMSDAFARVVRGGSDWLMPMEQSLKFAQFFDSIFAKMGRP
;
A
#
# COMPACT_ATOMS: atom_id res chain seq x y z
N GLY A 1 -5.82 -8.91 17.31
CA GLY A 1 -5.36 -10.27 17.58
C GLY A 1 -6.24 -11.39 17.02
N GLU A 2 -7.29 -11.10 16.26
CA GLU A 2 -8.18 -12.13 15.70
C GLU A 2 -7.43 -13.09 14.77
N LEU A 3 -6.54 -12.58 13.93
CA LEU A 3 -5.74 -13.39 13.00
C LEU A 3 -4.60 -14.15 13.67
N GLY A 4 -4.36 -13.96 14.97
CA GLY A 4 -3.21 -14.51 15.67
C GLY A 4 -1.94 -13.71 15.37
N ASN A 5 -0.76 -14.38 15.29
CA ASN A 5 0.47 -13.76 14.86
C ASN A 5 0.42 -13.59 13.33
N ILE A 6 0.69 -12.39 12.85
CA ILE A 6 0.75 -12.12 11.42
C ILE A 6 2.00 -12.77 10.83
N THR A 7 1.84 -13.47 9.72
CA THR A 7 2.90 -14.22 9.04
C THR A 7 3.21 -13.67 7.65
N HIS A 8 2.18 -13.22 6.91
CA HIS A 8 2.33 -12.66 5.58
C HIS A 8 1.42 -11.45 5.38
N ILE A 9 1.90 -10.47 4.63
CA ILE A 9 1.13 -9.32 4.19
C ILE A 9 1.41 -9.12 2.71
N ARG A 10 0.37 -9.11 1.90
CA ARG A 10 0.49 -8.91 0.46
C ARG A 10 -0.38 -7.75 0.01
N THR A 11 0.19 -6.89 -0.82
CA THR A 11 -0.52 -5.73 -1.37
C THR A 11 -0.25 -5.58 -2.86
N CYS A 12 -1.24 -5.12 -3.58
CA CYS A 12 -1.14 -4.83 -4.99
C CYS A 12 -1.90 -3.54 -5.29
N PHE A 13 -1.26 -2.63 -6.02
CA PHE A 13 -1.91 -1.46 -6.59
C PHE A 13 -1.40 -1.26 -8.01
N THR A 14 -2.28 -1.51 -8.99
CA THR A 14 -1.89 -1.48 -10.40
C THR A 14 -2.97 -0.84 -11.25
N TYR A 15 -2.56 -0.33 -12.39
CA TYR A 15 -3.44 0.00 -13.51
C TYR A 15 -2.79 -0.41 -14.82
N ASP A 16 -3.52 -0.36 -15.92
CA ASP A 16 -3.04 -0.77 -17.23
C ASP A 16 -3.07 0.43 -18.19
N GLY A 17 -1.88 0.73 -18.72
CA GLY A 17 -1.68 1.72 -19.77
C GLY A 17 -1.60 3.17 -19.31
N LEU A 18 -0.50 3.82 -19.67
CA LEU A 18 -0.30 5.26 -19.60
C LEU A 18 -0.30 5.85 -21.00
N ASP A 19 -0.91 7.02 -21.15
CA ASP A 19 -0.70 7.82 -22.37
C ASP A 19 0.77 8.19 -22.51
N GLN A 20 1.29 8.19 -23.74
CA GLN A 20 2.71 8.41 -24.00
C GLN A 20 3.25 9.78 -23.53
N GLU A 21 2.36 10.76 -23.35
CA GLU A 21 2.68 12.10 -22.84
C GLU A 21 2.53 12.20 -21.31
N ASN A 22 2.25 11.07 -20.62
CA ASN A 22 2.06 11.09 -19.18
C ASN A 22 3.38 11.41 -18.45
N ILE A 23 3.31 12.33 -17.48
CA ILE A 23 4.47 12.74 -16.66
C ILE A 23 5.16 11.57 -15.95
N ARG A 24 4.44 10.49 -15.68
CA ARG A 24 5.00 9.28 -15.04
C ARG A 24 6.02 8.57 -15.92
N LEU A 25 6.01 8.82 -17.23
CA LEU A 25 6.98 8.29 -18.18
C LEU A 25 8.21 9.20 -18.34
N ASP A 26 8.23 10.40 -17.72
CA ASP A 26 9.37 11.33 -17.83
C ASP A 26 10.25 11.28 -16.56
N PRO A 27 11.47 10.71 -16.65
CA PRO A 27 12.38 10.63 -15.51
C PRO A 27 12.88 12.02 -15.04
N LYS A 28 12.81 13.05 -15.90
CA LYS A 28 13.20 14.42 -15.52
C LYS A 28 12.15 15.11 -14.65
N LEU A 29 10.92 14.67 -14.73
CA LEU A 29 9.81 15.16 -13.91
C LEU A 29 9.59 14.31 -12.63
N GLY A 30 10.51 13.38 -12.33
CA GLY A 30 10.36 12.46 -11.22
C GLY A 30 9.31 11.38 -11.50
N GLY A 31 9.18 10.98 -12.76
CA GLY A 31 8.25 9.92 -13.15
C GLY A 31 8.62 8.56 -12.55
N GLY A 32 7.77 7.59 -12.79
CA GLY A 32 7.86 6.24 -12.27
C GLY A 32 6.63 5.84 -11.46
N ILE A 33 6.32 4.56 -11.51
CA ILE A 33 5.11 4.03 -10.88
C ILE A 33 5.27 3.87 -9.36
N LEU A 34 6.49 3.68 -8.90
CA LEU A 34 6.75 3.59 -7.47
C LEU A 34 6.40 4.89 -6.75
N TYR A 35 6.72 6.05 -7.34
CA TYR A 35 6.32 7.35 -6.75
C TYR A 35 4.82 7.54 -6.71
N ASP A 36 4.10 7.04 -7.70
CA ASP A 36 2.66 7.23 -7.82
C ASP A 36 1.86 6.25 -6.97
N LEU A 37 2.07 4.95 -7.16
CA LEU A 37 1.30 3.87 -6.54
C LEU A 37 2.02 3.20 -5.36
N GLY A 38 3.35 3.29 -5.33
CA GLY A 38 4.14 2.68 -4.27
C GLY A 38 3.75 3.11 -2.85
N PRO A 39 3.45 4.38 -2.58
CA PRO A 39 3.00 4.80 -1.25
C PRO A 39 1.80 4.01 -0.75
N TYR A 40 0.82 3.71 -1.60
CA TYR A 40 -0.38 2.93 -1.23
C TYR A 40 -0.04 1.47 -0.92
N SER A 41 0.74 0.82 -1.79
CA SER A 41 1.07 -0.60 -1.62
C SER A 41 2.08 -0.83 -0.50
N THR A 42 3.06 0.07 -0.30
CA THR A 42 4.15 -0.14 0.66
C THR A 42 3.85 0.33 2.08
N VAL A 43 3.00 1.36 2.26
CA VAL A 43 2.64 1.83 3.61
C VAL A 43 1.69 0.86 4.33
N ALA A 44 0.86 0.13 3.59
CA ALA A 44 -0.13 -0.75 4.18
C ALA A 44 0.48 -1.86 5.08
N PRO A 45 1.54 -2.58 4.67
CA PRO A 45 2.24 -3.50 5.56
C PRO A 45 2.88 -2.82 6.79
N LEU A 46 3.43 -1.63 6.62
CA LEU A 46 4.02 -0.88 7.74
C LEU A 46 2.94 -0.54 8.78
N TRP A 47 1.82 -0.02 8.31
CA TRP A 47 0.69 0.31 9.16
C TRP A 47 0.12 -0.94 9.87
N ALA A 48 -0.04 -2.05 9.17
CA ALA A 48 -0.56 -3.30 9.73
C ALA A 48 0.34 -3.89 10.83
N MET A 49 1.65 -3.60 10.79
CA MET A 49 2.66 -4.05 11.74
C MET A 49 3.16 -2.94 12.67
N ASP A 50 2.37 -1.87 12.83
CA ASP A 50 2.67 -0.72 13.70
C ASP A 50 4.10 -0.15 13.49
N PHE A 51 4.50 -0.09 12.20
CA PHE A 51 5.83 0.42 11.80
C PHE A 51 7.00 -0.27 12.53
N ALA A 52 6.89 -1.58 12.75
CA ALA A 52 7.97 -2.39 13.30
C ALA A 52 9.25 -2.34 12.43
N ASP A 53 10.34 -2.85 12.95
CA ASP A 53 11.61 -2.87 12.24
C ASP A 53 11.56 -3.73 10.98
N ILE A 54 12.23 -3.25 9.93
CA ILE A 54 12.28 -3.86 8.60
C ILE A 54 13.65 -4.50 8.40
N SER A 55 13.67 -5.68 7.78
CA SER A 55 14.88 -6.37 7.32
C SER A 55 14.67 -7.04 5.96
N ASP A 56 15.76 -7.55 5.39
CA ASP A 56 15.77 -8.39 4.18
C ASP A 56 15.05 -7.76 2.98
N LEU A 57 15.24 -6.46 2.79
CA LEU A 57 14.66 -5.71 1.68
C LEU A 57 15.22 -6.20 0.34
N ASP A 58 14.35 -6.73 -0.53
CA ASP A 58 14.61 -7.09 -1.93
C ASP A 58 13.69 -6.28 -2.84
N VAL A 59 14.26 -5.70 -3.91
CA VAL A 59 13.53 -4.85 -4.86
C VAL A 59 13.79 -5.34 -6.28
N LYS A 60 12.71 -5.62 -7.02
CA LYS A 60 12.76 -6.01 -8.42
C LYS A 60 11.99 -5.02 -9.26
N VAL A 61 12.64 -4.53 -10.33
CA VAL A 61 12.08 -3.48 -11.19
C VAL A 61 12.05 -3.94 -12.64
N ILE A 62 10.93 -3.69 -13.29
CA ILE A 62 10.82 -3.68 -14.75
C ILE A 62 10.81 -2.21 -15.16
N TRP A 63 11.63 -1.85 -16.13
CA TRP A 63 11.81 -0.46 -16.55
C TRP A 63 11.13 -0.17 -17.87
N HIS A 64 10.49 0.98 -17.97
CA HIS A 64 10.11 1.57 -19.26
C HIS A 64 11.35 1.92 -20.08
N LYS A 65 11.21 1.94 -21.40
CA LYS A 65 12.28 2.40 -22.30
C LYS A 65 12.74 3.83 -22.01
N ALA A 66 11.86 4.63 -21.44
CA ALA A 66 12.15 6.03 -21.07
C ALA A 66 13.01 6.15 -19.79
N GLY A 67 13.19 5.08 -19.03
CA GLY A 67 14.03 5.06 -17.82
C GLY A 67 13.27 5.30 -16.52
N THR A 68 11.94 5.25 -16.54
CA THR A 68 11.10 5.20 -15.35
C THR A 68 10.71 3.76 -15.04
N ASP A 69 10.39 3.44 -13.80
CA ASP A 69 9.91 2.12 -13.44
C ASP A 69 8.46 1.89 -13.91
N GLU A 70 8.24 0.75 -14.58
CA GLU A 70 6.95 0.24 -15.05
C GLU A 70 6.30 -0.64 -13.98
N THR A 71 7.09 -1.53 -13.40
CA THR A 71 6.66 -2.42 -12.33
C THR A 71 7.73 -2.49 -11.26
N THR A 72 7.35 -2.18 -10.03
CA THR A 72 8.22 -2.34 -8.86
C THR A 72 7.60 -3.34 -7.89
N ARG A 73 8.35 -4.40 -7.58
CA ARG A 73 8.03 -5.40 -6.56
C ARG A 73 8.97 -5.25 -5.40
N VAL A 74 8.43 -5.14 -4.20
CA VAL A 74 9.21 -4.98 -2.97
C VAL A 74 8.86 -6.09 -2.01
N ASN A 75 9.85 -6.87 -1.60
CA ASN A 75 9.74 -7.91 -0.60
C ASN A 75 10.61 -7.54 0.60
N PHE A 76 10.09 -7.72 1.80
CA PHE A 76 10.83 -7.42 3.04
C PHE A 76 10.22 -8.15 4.24
N ASN A 77 10.99 -8.27 5.31
CA ASN A 77 10.47 -8.74 6.59
C ASN A 77 10.12 -7.54 7.48
N ILE A 78 9.03 -7.65 8.23
CA ILE A 78 8.58 -6.63 9.16
C ILE A 78 7.93 -7.27 10.40
N GLY A 79 8.46 -7.01 11.59
CA GLY A 79 7.90 -7.50 12.86
C GLY A 79 7.69 -9.01 12.92
N GLY A 80 8.50 -9.80 12.18
CA GLY A 80 8.37 -11.25 12.10
C GLY A 80 7.45 -11.77 10.99
N ALA A 81 6.80 -10.89 10.23
CA ALA A 81 6.02 -11.23 9.04
C ALA A 81 6.81 -10.97 7.75
N VAL A 82 6.45 -11.66 6.67
CA VAL A 82 6.93 -11.38 5.31
C VAL A 82 5.93 -10.44 4.63
N ALA A 83 6.42 -9.37 4.02
CA ALA A 83 5.63 -8.45 3.23
C ALA A 83 6.03 -8.50 1.75
N GLU A 84 5.03 -8.55 0.87
CA GLU A 84 5.18 -8.55 -0.59
C GLU A 84 4.28 -7.46 -1.18
N THR A 85 4.86 -6.53 -1.90
CA THR A 85 4.11 -5.41 -2.48
C THR A 85 4.38 -5.25 -3.97
N VAL A 86 3.37 -4.83 -4.72
CA VAL A 86 3.45 -4.61 -6.16
C VAL A 86 2.82 -3.26 -6.51
N ALA A 87 3.56 -2.46 -7.27
CA ALA A 87 3.05 -1.30 -7.99
C ALA A 87 3.36 -1.46 -9.48
N SER A 88 2.40 -1.22 -10.37
CA SER A 88 2.59 -1.39 -11.82
C SER A 88 1.60 -0.57 -12.63
N ASP A 89 2.02 -0.10 -13.80
CA ASP A 89 1.17 0.50 -14.83
C ASP A 89 1.01 -0.38 -16.09
N ASN A 90 1.46 -1.62 -16.01
CA ASN A 90 1.38 -2.60 -17.08
C ASN A 90 0.78 -3.95 -16.60
N ILE A 91 -0.08 -3.89 -15.62
CA ILE A 91 -0.84 -5.04 -15.12
C ILE A 91 -2.30 -4.58 -15.02
N GLN A 92 -3.25 -5.43 -15.43
CA GLN A 92 -4.67 -5.16 -15.31
C GLN A 92 -4.99 -4.48 -13.98
N VAL A 93 -5.87 -3.47 -14.01
CA VAL A 93 -6.30 -2.73 -12.82
C VAL A 93 -6.71 -3.69 -11.71
N THR A 94 -5.95 -3.66 -10.63
CA THR A 94 -6.25 -4.45 -9.43
C THR A 94 -5.67 -3.78 -8.19
N HIS A 95 -6.50 -3.71 -7.16
CA HIS A 95 -6.14 -3.10 -5.88
C HIS A 95 -6.59 -4.04 -4.76
N TRP A 96 -5.68 -4.67 -4.07
CA TRP A 96 -6.03 -5.54 -2.96
C TRP A 96 -4.98 -5.52 -1.85
N PHE A 97 -5.43 -5.87 -0.67
CA PHE A 97 -4.65 -6.01 0.53
C PHE A 97 -5.05 -7.31 1.24
N ILE A 98 -4.07 -8.14 1.56
CA ILE A 98 -4.27 -9.43 2.22
C ILE A 98 -3.33 -9.51 3.42
N ILE A 99 -3.87 -9.89 4.58
CA ILE A 99 -3.11 -10.19 5.80
C ILE A 99 -3.39 -11.62 6.20
N GLU A 100 -2.35 -12.43 6.28
CA GLU A 100 -2.41 -13.81 6.77
C GLU A 100 -1.78 -13.91 8.16
N GLY A 101 -2.42 -14.61 9.04
CA GLY A 101 -1.94 -14.89 10.38
C GLY A 101 -2.13 -16.35 10.76
N THR A 102 -1.65 -16.72 11.96
CA THR A 102 -1.67 -18.11 12.44
C THR A 102 -3.07 -18.68 12.70
N LYS A 103 -4.10 -17.83 12.75
CA LYS A 103 -5.48 -18.23 12.98
C LYS A 103 -6.42 -17.91 11.83
N GLY A 104 -5.98 -17.17 10.83
CA GLY A 104 -6.88 -16.78 9.75
C GLY A 104 -6.29 -15.77 8.78
N GLU A 105 -7.14 -15.30 7.89
CA GLU A 105 -6.82 -14.34 6.83
C GLU A 105 -7.85 -13.21 6.82
N LEU A 106 -7.40 -12.02 6.50
CA LEU A 106 -8.22 -10.89 6.11
C LEU A 106 -7.83 -10.46 4.72
N ARG A 107 -8.82 -10.19 3.86
CA ARG A 107 -8.59 -9.60 2.54
C ARG A 107 -9.62 -8.53 2.22
N THR A 108 -9.21 -7.53 1.48
CA THR A 108 -10.15 -6.58 0.88
C THR A 108 -10.90 -7.25 -0.27
N GLY A 109 -12.21 -7.01 -0.34
CA GLY A 109 -13.05 -7.55 -1.40
C GLY A 109 -12.94 -6.72 -2.68
N GLY A 110 -12.95 -7.42 -3.83
CA GLY A 110 -12.92 -6.78 -5.14
C GLY A 110 -11.55 -6.21 -5.54
N ASN A 111 -11.57 -5.40 -6.61
CA ASN A 111 -10.38 -4.80 -7.20
C ASN A 111 -10.24 -3.30 -6.89
N ASP A 112 -10.92 -2.79 -5.86
CA ASP A 112 -11.05 -1.34 -5.61
C ASP A 112 -10.74 -0.98 -4.15
N SER A 113 -9.82 -1.70 -3.54
CA SER A 113 -9.52 -1.65 -2.11
C SER A 113 -8.98 -0.31 -1.61
N PHE A 114 -8.35 0.46 -2.48
CA PHE A 114 -7.74 1.76 -2.14
C PHE A 114 -8.53 2.95 -2.67
N ASN A 115 -9.71 2.72 -3.26
CA ASN A 115 -10.51 3.76 -3.87
C ASN A 115 -12.01 3.55 -3.61
N SER A 116 -12.48 4.03 -2.47
CA SER A 116 -13.87 3.87 -2.02
C SER A 116 -14.76 5.09 -2.29
N HIS A 117 -14.34 6.02 -3.14
CA HIS A 117 -15.07 7.27 -3.37
C HIS A 117 -16.54 7.06 -3.79
N ASN A 118 -16.78 6.11 -4.68
CA ASN A 118 -18.09 5.92 -5.29
C ASN A 118 -18.68 4.52 -5.03
N ASN A 119 -17.91 3.63 -4.41
CA ASN A 119 -18.32 2.24 -4.24
C ASN A 119 -18.17 1.81 -2.77
N PRO A 120 -19.12 1.05 -2.25
CA PRO A 120 -18.95 0.38 -0.97
C PRO A 120 -17.75 -0.57 -1.01
N SER A 121 -17.04 -0.68 0.10
CA SER A 121 -15.93 -1.62 0.24
C SER A 121 -16.28 -2.77 1.18
N THR A 122 -15.55 -3.87 1.06
CA THR A 122 -15.74 -5.06 1.90
C THR A 122 -14.42 -5.59 2.43
N LEU A 123 -14.47 -6.15 3.64
CA LEU A 123 -13.43 -7.02 4.17
C LEU A 123 -13.97 -8.44 4.28
N GLU A 124 -13.28 -9.38 3.68
CA GLU A 124 -13.51 -10.80 3.84
C GLU A 124 -12.55 -11.33 4.90
N ILE A 125 -13.09 -11.86 5.98
CA ILE A 125 -12.32 -12.29 7.14
C ILE A 125 -12.63 -13.75 7.44
N THR A 126 -11.60 -14.58 7.50
CA THR A 126 -11.71 -15.98 7.90
C THR A 126 -10.85 -16.22 9.13
N VAL A 127 -11.44 -16.67 10.23
CA VAL A 127 -10.74 -17.01 11.49
C VAL A 127 -11.19 -18.38 11.96
N ASP A 128 -10.25 -19.28 12.25
CA ASP A 128 -10.52 -20.65 12.68
C ASP A 128 -11.55 -21.37 11.77
N GLY A 129 -11.44 -21.15 10.45
CA GLY A 129 -12.33 -21.73 9.44
C GLY A 129 -13.72 -21.09 9.34
N LYS A 130 -14.00 -20.02 10.07
CA LYS A 130 -15.28 -19.30 10.02
C LYS A 130 -15.09 -18.02 9.21
N ALA A 131 -15.82 -17.91 8.10
CA ALA A 131 -15.80 -16.75 7.24
C ALA A 131 -16.89 -15.73 7.62
N ARG A 132 -16.57 -14.44 7.51
CA ARG A 132 -17.52 -13.32 7.58
C ARG A 132 -17.12 -12.22 6.60
N ILE A 133 -18.08 -11.38 6.25
CA ILE A 133 -17.86 -10.20 5.41
C ILE A 133 -18.30 -8.96 6.19
N GLU A 134 -17.42 -8.02 6.33
CA GLU A 134 -17.71 -6.67 6.82
C GLU A 134 -17.89 -5.73 5.63
N ARG A 135 -18.89 -4.85 5.69
CA ARG A 135 -19.27 -3.93 4.63
C ARG A 135 -19.15 -2.50 5.11
N PHE A 136 -18.62 -1.65 4.24
CA PHE A 136 -18.43 -0.22 4.50
C PHE A 136 -19.10 0.55 3.37
N GLU A 137 -19.86 1.57 3.73
CA GLU A 137 -20.48 2.46 2.75
C GLU A 137 -19.42 3.25 1.97
N ALA A 138 -19.77 3.66 0.77
CA ALA A 138 -18.92 4.53 -0.04
C ALA A 138 -18.65 5.83 0.73
N CYS A 139 -17.39 6.28 0.71
CA CYS A 139 -16.97 7.52 1.34
C CYS A 139 -15.84 8.17 0.56
N ASP A 140 -15.68 9.49 0.72
CA ASP A 140 -14.50 10.18 0.21
C ASP A 140 -13.39 10.15 1.27
N PRO A 141 -12.32 9.35 1.09
CA PRO A 141 -11.24 9.24 2.05
C PRO A 141 -10.46 10.55 2.21
N TYR A 142 -10.38 11.39 1.18
CA TYR A 142 -9.69 12.68 1.26
C TYR A 142 -10.50 13.70 2.05
N GLN A 143 -11.83 13.68 1.93
CA GLN A 143 -12.70 14.47 2.79
C GLN A 143 -12.54 14.04 4.24
N LEU A 144 -12.63 12.74 4.53
CA LEU A 144 -12.47 12.22 5.89
C LEU A 144 -11.13 12.60 6.52
N MET A 145 -10.04 12.50 5.74
CA MET A 145 -8.70 12.91 6.16
C MET A 145 -8.63 14.41 6.47
N SER A 146 -9.19 15.24 5.59
CA SER A 146 -9.20 16.71 5.76
C SER A 146 -10.03 17.12 6.97
N ASP A 147 -11.17 16.49 7.18
CA ASP A 147 -12.04 16.74 8.33
C ASP A 147 -11.40 16.30 9.64
N ALA A 148 -10.72 15.14 9.67
CA ALA A 148 -9.98 14.69 10.84
C ALA A 148 -8.87 15.67 11.20
N PHE A 149 -8.10 16.12 10.23
CA PHE A 149 -7.06 17.13 10.43
C PHE A 149 -7.65 18.43 10.99
N ALA A 150 -8.73 18.92 10.39
CA ALA A 150 -9.41 20.15 10.84
C ALA A 150 -9.95 20.02 12.27
N ARG A 151 -10.45 18.85 12.68
CA ARG A 151 -10.89 18.60 14.07
C ARG A 151 -9.71 18.64 15.05
N VAL A 152 -8.59 18.01 14.72
CA VAL A 152 -7.38 18.03 15.56
C VAL A 152 -6.84 19.45 15.73
N VAL A 153 -6.77 20.25 14.67
CA VAL A 153 -6.36 21.67 14.74
C VAL A 153 -7.25 22.48 15.68
N ARG A 154 -8.53 22.11 15.81
CA ARG A 154 -9.49 22.76 16.72
C ARG A 154 -9.48 22.16 18.14
N GLY A 155 -8.52 21.30 18.48
CA GLY A 155 -8.39 20.69 19.79
C GLY A 155 -9.10 19.34 19.97
N GLY A 156 -9.56 18.73 18.89
CA GLY A 156 -10.11 17.37 18.89
C GLY A 156 -9.02 16.29 19.00
N SER A 157 -9.44 15.04 19.10
CA SER A 157 -8.58 13.86 19.34
C SER A 157 -8.64 12.82 18.22
N ASP A 158 -8.94 13.24 17.00
CA ASP A 158 -8.91 12.31 15.86
C ASP A 158 -7.51 11.74 15.64
N TRP A 159 -7.46 10.51 15.13
CA TRP A 159 -6.18 9.91 14.78
C TRP A 159 -5.60 10.56 13.53
N LEU A 160 -4.37 10.98 13.62
CA LEU A 160 -3.53 11.38 12.48
C LEU A 160 -2.26 10.54 12.52
N MET A 161 -1.70 10.22 11.35
CA MET A 161 -0.44 9.51 11.28
C MET A 161 0.65 10.31 12.02
N PRO A 162 1.30 9.74 13.05
CA PRO A 162 2.36 10.41 13.78
C PRO A 162 3.53 10.79 12.88
N MET A 163 4.17 11.92 13.15
CA MET A 163 5.32 12.38 12.38
C MET A 163 6.46 11.34 12.34
N GLU A 164 6.67 10.63 13.44
CA GLU A 164 7.66 9.56 13.53
C GLU A 164 7.38 8.43 12.53
N GLN A 165 6.11 8.01 12.41
CA GLN A 165 5.71 6.98 11.43
C GLN A 165 5.85 7.49 9.99
N SER A 166 5.52 8.76 9.75
CA SER A 166 5.74 9.39 8.44
C SER A 166 7.22 9.41 8.06
N LEU A 167 8.11 9.72 9.00
CA LEU A 167 9.56 9.70 8.78
C LEU A 167 10.08 8.27 8.56
N LYS A 168 9.62 7.28 9.32
CA LYS A 168 9.96 5.87 9.09
C LYS A 168 9.55 5.43 7.70
N PHE A 169 8.34 5.81 7.25
CA PHE A 169 7.88 5.51 5.91
C PHE A 169 8.76 6.16 4.85
N ALA A 170 9.08 7.45 4.97
CA ALA A 170 9.94 8.16 4.03
C ALA A 170 11.34 7.50 3.94
N GLN A 171 11.95 7.16 5.07
CA GLN A 171 13.24 6.46 5.13
C GLN A 171 13.18 5.08 4.47
N PHE A 172 12.09 4.34 4.70
CA PHE A 172 11.88 3.05 4.04
C PHE A 172 11.75 3.24 2.52
N PHE A 173 10.99 4.22 2.09
CA PHE A 173 10.80 4.53 0.68
C PHE A 173 12.13 4.91 0.00
N ASP A 174 12.95 5.73 0.65
CA ASP A 174 14.32 6.05 0.18
C ASP A 174 15.19 4.79 0.06
N SER A 175 15.06 3.84 1.01
CA SER A 175 15.80 2.57 0.94
C SER A 175 15.37 1.68 -0.22
N ILE A 176 14.09 1.73 -0.62
CA ILE A 176 13.61 1.06 -1.83
C ILE A 176 14.28 1.68 -3.06
N PHE A 177 14.24 3.01 -3.20
CA PHE A 177 14.91 3.70 -4.31
C PHE A 177 16.40 3.41 -4.40
N ALA A 178 17.09 3.34 -3.26
CA ALA A 178 18.51 3.01 -3.22
C ALA A 178 18.79 1.59 -3.75
N LYS A 179 17.83 0.66 -3.65
CA LYS A 179 17.95 -0.73 -4.10
C LYS A 179 17.43 -0.97 -5.52
N MET A 180 16.63 -0.08 -6.07
CA MET A 180 16.07 -0.25 -7.43
C MET A 180 17.15 -0.38 -8.50
N GLY A 181 18.32 0.19 -8.27
CA GLY A 181 19.31 0.39 -9.32
C GLY A 181 18.84 1.48 -10.30
N ARG A 182 19.67 1.77 -11.27
CA ARG A 182 19.29 2.63 -12.42
C ARG A 182 19.42 1.79 -13.68
N PRO A 183 18.52 2.00 -14.68
CA PRO A 183 18.67 1.35 -15.97
C PRO A 183 19.97 1.79 -16.66
#